data_4d72072c4a90fe555d83294ac74db90c
#
_entry.id   4d72072c4a90fe555d83294ac74db90c
#
_cell.length_a   1.000
_cell.length_b   1.000
_cell.length_c   1.000
_cell.angle_alpha   90.00
_cell.angle_beta   90.00
_cell.angle_gamma   90.00
#
_symmetry.space_group_name_H-M   'P 1'
#
loop_
_entity.id
_entity.type
_entity.pdbx_description
1 polymer ?
#
loop_
_entity_poly.entity_id
_entity_poly.type
_entity_poly.pdbx_seq_one_letter_code
_entity_poly.pdbx_strand_id
1 'polypeptide(L)'
;ALRRTAAWKNAEFADNFGKMPYDKINIECKLNPAYINLDLIDSLSLMQPYGAGNPTPVFGLYNMTLKNITPLSANRHLRLTLSRNNIQITAMKFFTSTEEFPYKIGETLDLAVNLDRNEFNGNVSVSVIVKDIKSSDCDTEKLLDSRTNYEDFCRGKQLDRSQLSDLMPDRNDFALLYRYLKSNGGYAFETATLAHMLDNSLSFGKIKVILEAMRELRLIEISEGMKTSIISVLPVNGRVDLESAPIIKKLREVF
;
A
#
# COMPACT_ATOMS: atom_id res chain seq x y z
N ALA A 1 15.89 -5.34 22.00
CA ALA A 1 15.34 -6.64 22.42
C ALA A 1 13.97 -6.92 21.81
N LEU A 2 13.00 -5.98 21.86
CA LEU A 2 11.63 -6.15 21.32
C LEU A 2 11.59 -6.40 19.79
N ARG A 3 12.49 -5.78 18.99
CA ARG A 3 12.57 -5.98 17.53
C ARG A 3 13.03 -7.39 17.14
N ARG A 4 13.96 -8.00 17.90
CA ARG A 4 14.39 -9.38 17.67
C ARG A 4 13.31 -10.38 17.99
N THR A 5 12.49 -10.12 19.04
CA THR A 5 11.38 -10.99 19.44
C THR A 5 10.23 -10.98 18.43
N ALA A 6 9.92 -9.83 17.79
CA ALA A 6 8.89 -9.76 16.76
C ALA A 6 9.30 -10.48 15.48
N ALA A 7 10.52 -10.28 14.99
CA ALA A 7 11.04 -10.98 13.82
C ALA A 7 11.11 -12.50 14.02
N TRP A 8 11.53 -12.96 15.22
CA TRP A 8 11.57 -14.38 15.56
C TRP A 8 10.17 -15.00 15.63
N LYS A 9 9.21 -14.33 16.29
CA LYS A 9 7.82 -14.81 16.33
C LYS A 9 7.17 -14.90 14.95
N ASN A 10 7.48 -13.96 14.07
CA ASN A 10 6.98 -13.96 12.69
C ASN A 10 7.58 -15.12 11.88
N ALA A 11 8.87 -15.41 12.05
CA ALA A 11 9.53 -16.54 11.41
C ALA A 11 8.97 -17.87 11.92
N GLU A 12 8.85 -18.03 13.24
CA GLU A 12 8.29 -19.23 13.87
C GLU A 12 6.83 -19.48 13.49
N PHE A 13 6.02 -18.39 13.35
CA PHE A 13 4.66 -18.51 12.87
C PHE A 13 4.60 -18.96 11.41
N ALA A 14 5.44 -18.40 10.54
CA ALA A 14 5.51 -18.78 9.14
C ALA A 14 5.96 -20.24 8.94
N ASP A 15 6.89 -20.72 9.76
CA ASP A 15 7.37 -22.11 9.76
C ASP A 15 6.28 -23.10 10.21
N ASN A 16 5.49 -22.74 11.23
CA ASN A 16 4.48 -23.64 11.80
C ASN A 16 3.12 -23.58 11.09
N PHE A 17 2.74 -22.42 10.53
CA PHE A 17 1.39 -22.17 9.98
C PHE A 17 1.40 -21.78 8.49
N GLY A 18 2.53 -21.80 7.83
CA GLY A 18 2.67 -21.39 6.43
C GLY A 18 2.67 -19.87 6.25
N LYS A 19 1.81 -19.33 5.39
CA LYS A 19 1.78 -17.88 5.13
C LYS A 19 1.24 -17.10 6.31
N MET A 20 1.94 -16.02 6.69
CA MET A 20 1.33 -15.00 7.54
C MET A 20 0.09 -14.45 6.81
N PRO A 21 -1.08 -14.41 7.47
CA PRO A 21 -2.24 -13.77 6.88
C PRO A 21 -1.94 -12.27 6.67
N TYR A 22 -2.31 -11.77 5.51
CA TYR A 22 -2.28 -10.32 5.29
C TYR A 22 -3.31 -9.64 6.19
N ASP A 23 -2.97 -8.45 6.68
CA ASP A 23 -3.95 -7.62 7.36
C ASP A 23 -5.09 -7.33 6.38
N LYS A 24 -6.26 -7.92 6.67
CA LYS A 24 -7.47 -7.74 5.86
C LYS A 24 -8.38 -6.77 6.55
N ILE A 25 -8.84 -5.78 5.82
CA ILE A 25 -9.92 -4.91 6.26
C ILE A 25 -11.22 -5.52 5.76
N ASN A 26 -12.07 -5.96 6.68
CA ASN A 26 -13.41 -6.42 6.35
C ASN A 26 -14.29 -5.20 6.07
N ILE A 27 -14.88 -5.16 4.89
CA ILE A 27 -15.82 -4.13 4.49
C ILE A 27 -17.23 -4.70 4.64
N GLU A 28 -18.01 -4.10 5.54
CA GLU A 28 -19.38 -4.56 5.84
C GLU A 28 -20.30 -4.41 4.62
N CYS A 29 -20.23 -3.24 3.97
CA CYS A 29 -20.96 -3.02 2.73
C CYS A 29 -20.39 -1.88 1.89
N LYS A 30 -20.80 -1.86 0.61
CA LYS A 30 -20.59 -0.72 -0.28
C LYS A 30 -21.54 0.40 0.10
N LEU A 31 -21.01 1.60 0.35
CA LEU A 31 -21.81 2.76 0.73
C LEU A 31 -21.88 3.76 -0.44
N ASN A 32 -23.09 4.20 -0.74
CA ASN A 32 -23.25 5.33 -1.65
C ASN A 32 -23.01 6.63 -0.85
N PRO A 33 -22.11 7.54 -1.33
CA PRO A 33 -21.84 8.80 -0.63
C PRO A 33 -23.08 9.63 -0.29
N ALA A 34 -24.17 9.50 -1.08
CA ALA A 34 -25.44 10.20 -0.82
C ALA A 34 -26.11 9.86 0.51
N TYR A 35 -25.82 8.68 1.06
CA TYR A 35 -26.40 8.23 2.33
C TYR A 35 -25.53 8.56 3.55
N ILE A 36 -24.43 9.29 3.36
CA ILE A 36 -23.59 9.75 4.47
C ILE A 36 -24.27 10.97 5.13
N ASN A 37 -25.13 10.72 6.10
CA ASN A 37 -25.88 11.72 6.84
C ASN A 37 -26.02 11.33 8.32
N LEU A 38 -26.63 12.19 9.12
CA LEU A 38 -26.81 11.95 10.55
C LEU A 38 -27.77 10.79 10.84
N ASP A 39 -28.78 10.57 10.00
CA ASP A 39 -29.74 9.47 10.17
C ASP A 39 -29.04 8.10 10.09
N LEU A 40 -28.03 7.98 9.20
CA LEU A 40 -27.18 6.79 9.13
C LEU A 40 -26.38 6.62 10.43
N ILE A 41 -25.78 7.69 10.95
CA ILE A 41 -25.03 7.65 12.22
C ILE A 41 -25.91 7.24 13.38
N ASP A 42 -27.11 7.80 13.46
CA ASP A 42 -28.07 7.48 14.53
C ASP A 42 -28.50 5.99 14.44
N SER A 43 -28.70 5.47 13.23
CA SER A 43 -28.97 4.04 13.00
C SER A 43 -27.80 3.16 13.42
N LEU A 44 -26.55 3.55 13.11
CA LEU A 44 -25.33 2.83 13.52
C LEU A 44 -25.12 2.86 15.04
N SER A 45 -25.59 3.90 15.72
CA SER A 45 -25.49 4.00 17.18
C SER A 45 -26.24 2.89 17.91
N LEU A 46 -27.29 2.32 17.30
CA LEU A 46 -28.04 1.18 17.84
C LEU A 46 -27.21 -0.11 17.94
N MET A 47 -26.10 -0.17 17.20
CA MET A 47 -25.19 -1.32 17.22
C MET A 47 -24.09 -1.20 18.29
N GLN A 48 -24.02 -0.09 19.01
CA GLN A 48 -23.05 0.14 20.08
C GLN A 48 -23.40 -0.67 21.35
N PRO A 49 -22.39 -0.97 22.22
CA PRO A 49 -20.99 -0.50 22.16
C PRO A 49 -20.12 -1.31 21.20
N TYR A 50 -19.21 -0.62 20.53
CA TYR A 50 -18.19 -1.25 19.72
C TYR A 50 -17.00 -1.71 20.58
N GLY A 51 -16.36 -2.84 20.18
CA GLY A 51 -15.23 -3.43 20.89
C GLY A 51 -14.66 -4.66 20.18
N ALA A 52 -13.93 -5.50 20.88
CA ALA A 52 -13.24 -6.66 20.31
C ALA A 52 -14.19 -7.67 19.62
N GLY A 53 -15.39 -7.90 20.19
CA GLY A 53 -16.42 -8.80 19.62
C GLY A 53 -17.42 -8.11 18.70
N ASN A 54 -17.40 -6.78 18.63
CA ASN A 54 -18.30 -5.97 17.81
C ASN A 54 -17.50 -4.76 17.28
N PRO A 55 -16.66 -4.92 16.24
CA PRO A 55 -15.83 -3.85 15.74
C PRO A 55 -16.64 -2.74 15.08
N THR A 56 -16.10 -1.52 15.08
CA THR A 56 -16.72 -0.40 14.35
C THR A 56 -16.85 -0.76 12.87
N PRO A 57 -18.05 -0.62 12.28
CA PRO A 57 -18.29 -0.97 10.88
C PRO A 57 -17.38 -0.20 9.93
N VAL A 58 -16.85 -0.89 8.93
CA VAL A 58 -16.05 -0.31 7.85
C VAL A 58 -16.86 -0.35 6.57
N PHE A 59 -16.99 0.79 5.93
CA PHE A 59 -17.73 0.96 4.67
C PHE A 59 -16.78 1.14 3.49
N GLY A 60 -17.15 0.60 2.34
CA GLY A 60 -16.44 0.81 1.09
C GLY A 60 -17.05 1.95 0.28
N LEU A 61 -16.25 2.99 0.01
CA LEU A 61 -16.58 4.05 -0.94
C LEU A 61 -15.75 3.81 -2.22
N TYR A 62 -16.41 3.47 -3.31
CA TYR A 62 -15.75 3.06 -4.54
C TYR A 62 -15.86 4.12 -5.63
N ASN A 63 -14.85 4.20 -6.49
CA ASN A 63 -14.78 5.11 -7.63
C ASN A 63 -14.97 6.59 -7.21
N MET A 64 -14.27 7.01 -6.16
CA MET A 64 -14.28 8.37 -5.67
C MET A 64 -13.16 9.19 -6.31
N THR A 65 -13.48 10.23 -7.08
CA THR A 65 -12.45 11.12 -7.66
C THR A 65 -11.91 12.05 -6.59
N LEU A 66 -10.59 12.07 -6.42
CA LEU A 66 -9.88 12.97 -5.52
C LEU A 66 -9.87 14.39 -6.10
N LYS A 67 -10.51 15.34 -5.41
CA LYS A 67 -10.63 16.74 -5.88
C LYS A 67 -9.66 17.68 -5.20
N ASN A 68 -9.34 17.43 -3.92
CA ASN A 68 -8.42 18.28 -3.18
C ASN A 68 -7.77 17.52 -2.02
N ILE A 69 -6.56 17.95 -1.64
CA ILE A 69 -5.81 17.46 -0.49
C ILE A 69 -5.43 18.67 0.34
N THR A 70 -5.87 18.73 1.59
CA THR A 70 -5.56 19.81 2.51
C THR A 70 -4.80 19.25 3.72
N PRO A 71 -3.53 19.65 3.94
CA PRO A 71 -2.79 19.24 5.11
C PRO A 71 -3.36 19.91 6.37
N LEU A 72 -3.35 19.18 7.49
CA LEU A 72 -3.82 19.62 8.78
C LEU A 72 -2.78 19.33 9.87
N SER A 73 -2.84 20.08 10.96
CA SER A 73 -1.99 19.87 12.16
C SER A 73 -0.49 19.78 11.83
N ALA A 74 0.03 20.80 11.14
CA ALA A 74 1.43 20.83 10.66
C ALA A 74 1.78 19.61 9.79
N ASN A 75 0.90 19.28 8.83
CA ASN A 75 1.06 18.19 7.86
C ASN A 75 1.12 16.77 8.47
N ARG A 76 0.49 16.57 9.64
CA ARG A 76 0.39 15.24 10.26
C ARG A 76 -0.87 14.47 9.87
N HIS A 77 -1.85 15.14 9.29
CA HIS A 77 -3.13 14.58 8.85
C HIS A 77 -3.54 15.22 7.54
N LEU A 78 -4.35 14.53 6.77
CA LEU A 78 -4.89 15.03 5.51
C LEU A 78 -6.42 15.10 5.56
N ARG A 79 -6.95 16.20 5.04
CA ARG A 79 -8.36 16.32 4.65
C ARG A 79 -8.45 16.11 3.16
N LEU A 80 -9.16 15.07 2.76
CA LEU A 80 -9.38 14.70 1.37
C LEU A 80 -10.78 15.15 0.96
N THR A 81 -10.87 15.90 -0.12
CA THR A 81 -12.15 16.20 -0.78
C THR A 81 -12.32 15.23 -1.93
N LEU A 82 -13.37 14.45 -1.89
CA LEU A 82 -13.67 13.39 -2.84
C LEU A 82 -15.04 13.59 -3.46
N SER A 83 -15.22 13.20 -4.72
CA SER A 83 -16.52 13.33 -5.38
C SER A 83 -16.86 12.11 -6.23
N ARG A 84 -18.17 11.78 -6.30
CA ARG A 84 -18.75 10.81 -7.22
C ARG A 84 -20.16 11.23 -7.60
N ASN A 85 -20.51 11.22 -8.88
CA ASN A 85 -21.85 11.56 -9.38
C ASN A 85 -22.37 12.89 -8.82
N ASN A 86 -21.55 13.94 -8.84
CA ASN A 86 -21.82 15.28 -8.28
C ASN A 86 -22.02 15.35 -6.76
N ILE A 87 -21.85 14.25 -6.05
CA ILE A 87 -21.86 14.23 -4.59
C ILE A 87 -20.42 14.39 -4.11
N GLN A 88 -20.20 15.40 -3.30
CA GLN A 88 -18.90 15.68 -2.70
C GLN A 88 -18.91 15.32 -1.21
N ILE A 89 -17.85 14.66 -0.77
CA ILE A 89 -17.62 14.34 0.64
C ILE A 89 -16.25 14.82 1.07
N THR A 90 -16.10 15.01 2.36
CA THR A 90 -14.82 15.28 3.01
C THR A 90 -14.44 14.09 3.90
N ALA A 91 -13.25 13.55 3.71
CA ALA A 91 -12.75 12.44 4.49
C ALA A 91 -11.40 12.81 5.16
N MET A 92 -11.18 12.28 6.36
CA MET A 92 -9.98 12.52 7.15
C MET A 92 -9.06 11.31 7.09
N LYS A 93 -7.81 11.52 6.66
CA LYS A 93 -6.74 10.53 6.75
C LYS A 93 -5.77 10.96 7.84
N PHE A 94 -5.83 10.28 8.97
CA PHE A 94 -4.97 10.55 10.11
C PHE A 94 -3.58 9.92 9.94
N PHE A 95 -2.58 10.54 10.58
CA PHE A 95 -1.19 10.07 10.64
C PHE A 95 -0.56 9.81 9.27
N THR A 96 -0.85 10.71 8.32
CA THR A 96 -0.30 10.69 6.96
C THR A 96 0.00 12.12 6.55
N SER A 97 1.21 12.37 6.10
CA SER A 97 1.64 13.66 5.55
C SER A 97 1.37 13.73 4.04
N THR A 98 1.50 14.91 3.43
CA THR A 98 1.37 15.07 1.97
C THR A 98 2.46 14.31 1.21
N GLU A 99 3.67 14.20 1.80
CA GLU A 99 4.79 13.48 1.24
C GLU A 99 4.58 11.96 1.26
N GLU A 100 3.81 11.48 2.25
CA GLU A 100 3.46 10.06 2.41
C GLU A 100 2.20 9.66 1.64
N PHE A 101 1.52 10.60 1.01
CA PHE A 101 0.27 10.36 0.29
C PHE A 101 0.53 10.24 -1.22
N PRO A 102 0.44 9.03 -1.81
CA PRO A 102 0.93 8.76 -3.15
C PRO A 102 -0.03 9.18 -4.27
N TYR A 103 -1.30 9.48 -3.93
CA TYR A 103 -2.34 9.74 -4.91
C TYR A 103 -2.41 11.21 -5.30
N LYS A 104 -2.75 11.47 -6.56
CA LYS A 104 -2.81 12.82 -7.14
C LYS A 104 -4.26 13.29 -7.30
N ILE A 105 -4.43 14.61 -7.29
CA ILE A 105 -5.73 15.22 -7.62
C ILE A 105 -6.14 14.77 -9.02
N GLY A 106 -7.39 14.34 -9.16
CA GLY A 106 -7.96 13.79 -10.38
C GLY A 106 -8.03 12.26 -10.42
N GLU A 107 -7.25 11.57 -9.60
CA GLU A 107 -7.29 10.11 -9.54
C GLU A 107 -8.61 9.60 -8.94
N THR A 108 -8.99 8.40 -9.37
CA THR A 108 -10.16 7.68 -8.86
C THR A 108 -9.72 6.63 -7.85
N LEU A 109 -10.28 6.72 -6.65
CA LEU A 109 -9.86 5.95 -5.48
C LEU A 109 -11.00 5.14 -4.89
N ASP A 110 -10.65 3.97 -4.34
CA ASP A 110 -11.51 3.17 -3.48
C ASP A 110 -11.02 3.35 -2.04
N LEU A 111 -11.95 3.63 -1.13
CA LEU A 111 -11.66 3.90 0.27
C LEU A 111 -12.39 2.93 1.18
N ALA A 112 -11.69 2.45 2.20
CA ALA A 112 -12.29 1.82 3.37
C ALA A 112 -12.41 2.89 4.46
N VAL A 113 -13.61 3.16 4.94
CA VAL A 113 -13.89 4.25 5.88
C VAL A 113 -14.72 3.81 7.08
N ASN A 114 -14.46 4.42 8.23
CA ASN A 114 -15.42 4.47 9.33
C ASN A 114 -16.19 5.78 9.29
N LEU A 115 -17.40 5.75 9.82
CA LEU A 115 -18.22 6.93 10.03
C LEU A 115 -18.34 7.20 11.52
N ASP A 116 -18.26 8.47 11.91
CA ASP A 116 -18.38 8.88 13.28
C ASP A 116 -19.17 10.18 13.39
N ARG A 117 -19.79 10.40 14.54
CA ARG A 117 -20.46 11.66 14.88
C ARG A 117 -19.43 12.67 15.34
N ASN A 118 -19.34 13.78 14.65
CA ASN A 118 -18.48 14.89 15.04
C ASN A 118 -19.33 16.04 15.54
N GLU A 119 -19.03 16.51 16.75
CA GLU A 119 -19.67 17.67 17.34
C GLU A 119 -18.60 18.72 17.62
N PHE A 120 -18.73 19.86 16.97
CA PHE A 120 -17.79 20.97 17.12
C PHE A 120 -18.54 22.31 17.14
N ASN A 121 -18.34 23.11 18.17
CA ASN A 121 -19.00 24.41 18.37
C ASN A 121 -20.54 24.35 18.22
N GLY A 122 -21.18 23.29 18.74
CA GLY A 122 -22.62 23.09 18.66
C GLY A 122 -23.13 22.60 17.29
N ASN A 123 -22.27 22.48 16.28
CA ASN A 123 -22.61 21.90 15.00
C ASN A 123 -22.32 20.39 14.99
N VAL A 124 -23.31 19.61 14.60
CA VAL A 124 -23.20 18.16 14.48
C VAL A 124 -23.03 17.80 13.00
N SER A 125 -22.05 16.97 12.71
CA SER A 125 -21.77 16.51 11.35
C SER A 125 -21.26 15.07 11.32
N VAL A 126 -21.24 14.46 10.15
CA VAL A 126 -20.61 13.15 9.97
C VAL A 126 -19.14 13.32 9.67
N SER A 127 -18.29 12.65 10.43
CA SER A 127 -16.86 12.50 10.16
C SER A 127 -16.62 11.22 9.38
N VAL A 128 -16.04 11.31 8.20
CA VAL A 128 -15.60 10.18 7.39
C VAL A 128 -14.12 9.94 7.66
N ILE A 129 -13.78 8.83 8.29
CA ILE A 129 -12.41 8.51 8.72
C ILE A 129 -11.86 7.42 7.82
N VAL A 130 -10.80 7.73 7.09
CA VAL A 130 -10.17 6.80 6.14
C VAL A 130 -9.29 5.82 6.90
N LYS A 131 -9.59 4.53 6.74
CA LYS A 131 -8.76 3.42 7.23
C LYS A 131 -7.73 3.03 6.20
N ASP A 132 -8.18 2.82 4.96
CA ASP A 132 -7.31 2.44 3.86
C ASP A 132 -7.76 3.07 2.54
N ILE A 133 -6.84 3.19 1.60
CA ILE A 133 -7.07 3.75 0.26
C ILE A 133 -6.30 2.92 -0.76
N LYS A 134 -6.93 2.69 -1.90
CA LYS A 134 -6.24 2.18 -3.10
C LYS A 134 -6.73 2.91 -4.35
N SER A 135 -5.95 2.88 -5.42
CA SER A 135 -6.46 3.26 -6.74
C SER A 135 -7.60 2.32 -7.15
N SER A 136 -8.65 2.87 -7.76
CA SER A 136 -9.74 2.05 -8.29
C SER A 136 -9.30 1.15 -9.45
N ASP A 137 -8.21 1.54 -10.15
CA ASP A 137 -7.60 0.75 -11.23
C ASP A 137 -6.65 -0.34 -10.71
N CYS A 138 -6.44 -0.42 -9.40
CA CYS A 138 -5.57 -1.42 -8.80
C CYS A 138 -6.23 -2.80 -8.82
N ASP A 139 -5.69 -3.70 -9.64
CA ASP A 139 -6.03 -5.12 -9.61
C ASP A 139 -5.41 -5.77 -8.37
N THR A 140 -6.21 -5.81 -7.31
CA THR A 140 -5.78 -6.35 -6.01
C THR A 140 -5.44 -7.84 -6.07
N GLU A 141 -6.16 -8.61 -6.89
CA GLU A 141 -5.94 -10.05 -7.05
C GLU A 141 -4.58 -10.30 -7.70
N LYS A 142 -4.32 -9.64 -8.83
CA LYS A 142 -3.03 -9.71 -9.51
C LYS A 142 -1.86 -9.25 -8.65
N LEU A 143 -2.07 -8.21 -7.83
CA LEU A 143 -1.04 -7.74 -6.90
C LEU A 143 -0.74 -8.79 -5.81
N LEU A 144 -1.77 -9.41 -5.24
CA LEU A 144 -1.62 -10.45 -4.22
C LEU A 144 -1.00 -11.73 -4.78
N ASP A 145 -1.33 -12.11 -6.02
CA ASP A 145 -0.72 -13.24 -6.71
C ASP A 145 0.76 -12.99 -6.96
N SER A 146 1.11 -11.82 -7.48
CA SER A 146 2.51 -11.45 -7.74
C SER A 146 3.33 -11.38 -6.45
N ARG A 147 2.74 -10.88 -5.36
CA ARG A 147 3.35 -10.91 -4.03
C ARG A 147 3.57 -12.34 -3.55
N THR A 148 2.59 -13.20 -3.74
CA THR A 148 2.66 -14.61 -3.40
C THR A 148 3.77 -15.32 -4.17
N ASN A 149 3.87 -15.07 -5.48
CA ASN A 149 4.92 -15.63 -6.34
C ASN A 149 6.31 -15.25 -5.82
N TYR A 150 6.52 -13.99 -5.45
CA TYR A 150 7.79 -13.53 -4.88
C TYR A 150 8.11 -14.21 -3.54
N GLU A 151 7.13 -14.30 -2.62
CA GLU A 151 7.33 -14.94 -1.32
C GLU A 151 7.63 -16.45 -1.47
N ASP A 152 6.93 -17.14 -2.36
CA ASP A 152 7.13 -18.55 -2.62
C ASP A 152 8.49 -18.83 -3.29
N PHE A 153 8.94 -17.93 -4.20
CA PHE A 153 10.29 -17.94 -4.74
C PHE A 153 11.37 -17.80 -3.64
N CYS A 154 11.20 -16.82 -2.75
CA CYS A 154 12.14 -16.61 -1.64
C CYS A 154 12.25 -17.83 -0.71
N ARG A 155 11.15 -18.56 -0.51
CA ARG A 155 11.09 -19.81 0.28
C ARG A 155 11.62 -21.03 -0.47
N GLY A 156 12.01 -20.90 -1.73
CA GLY A 156 12.49 -22.02 -2.55
C GLY A 156 11.41 -22.99 -3.00
N LYS A 157 10.14 -22.56 -3.02
CA LYS A 157 9.06 -23.37 -3.59
C LYS A 157 9.18 -23.45 -5.10
N GLN A 158 8.72 -24.57 -5.65
CA GLN A 158 8.64 -24.73 -7.09
C GLN A 158 7.52 -23.84 -7.66
N LEU A 159 7.87 -23.01 -8.63
CA LEU A 159 6.98 -22.11 -9.34
C LEU A 159 6.80 -22.60 -10.78
N ASP A 160 5.65 -22.34 -11.34
CA ASP A 160 5.43 -22.56 -12.76
C ASP A 160 6.05 -21.43 -13.62
N ARG A 161 6.07 -21.65 -14.95
CA ARG A 161 6.69 -20.70 -15.88
C ARG A 161 5.99 -19.33 -15.91
N SER A 162 4.69 -19.28 -15.70
CA SER A 162 3.93 -18.02 -15.65
C SER A 162 4.30 -17.22 -14.41
N GLN A 163 4.38 -17.88 -13.25
CA GLN A 163 4.77 -17.29 -11.97
C GLN A 163 6.21 -16.76 -12.03
N LEU A 164 7.13 -17.52 -12.62
CA LEU A 164 8.52 -17.10 -12.81
C LEU A 164 8.62 -15.90 -13.77
N SER A 165 7.83 -15.88 -14.84
CA SER A 165 7.76 -14.75 -15.78
C SER A 165 7.28 -13.46 -15.11
N ASP A 166 6.36 -13.56 -14.14
CA ASP A 166 5.90 -12.43 -13.33
C ASP A 166 7.02 -11.83 -12.46
N LEU A 167 8.01 -12.63 -12.10
CA LEU A 167 9.15 -12.22 -11.28
C LEU A 167 10.37 -11.77 -12.09
N MET A 168 10.53 -12.23 -13.33
CA MET A 168 11.73 -12.00 -14.15
C MET A 168 11.75 -10.58 -14.72
N PRO A 169 12.62 -9.67 -14.24
CA PRO A 169 12.76 -8.34 -14.81
C PRO A 169 13.66 -8.34 -16.04
N ASP A 170 13.40 -7.43 -16.94
CA ASP A 170 14.29 -7.10 -18.03
C ASP A 170 15.14 -5.84 -17.71
N ARG A 171 16.03 -5.48 -18.64
CA ARG A 171 16.89 -4.31 -18.49
C ARG A 171 16.11 -2.98 -18.45
N ASN A 172 14.97 -2.91 -19.15
CA ASN A 172 14.13 -1.71 -19.15
C ASN A 172 13.40 -1.55 -17.82
N ASP A 173 12.97 -2.66 -17.23
CA ASP A 173 12.35 -2.71 -15.90
C ASP A 173 13.30 -2.12 -14.83
N PHE A 174 14.57 -2.55 -14.85
CA PHE A 174 15.62 -1.97 -13.99
C PHE A 174 15.82 -0.48 -14.23
N ALA A 175 15.90 -0.07 -15.50
CA ALA A 175 16.12 1.32 -15.87
C ALA A 175 14.94 2.20 -15.46
N LEU A 176 13.71 1.69 -15.56
CA LEU A 176 12.49 2.39 -15.16
C LEU A 176 12.51 2.67 -13.66
N LEU A 177 12.69 1.63 -12.85
CA LEU A 177 12.67 1.75 -11.39
C LEU A 177 13.84 2.60 -10.89
N TYR A 178 15.05 2.39 -11.40
CA TYR A 178 16.23 3.16 -11.00
C TYR A 178 16.09 4.66 -11.32
N ARG A 179 15.59 5.00 -12.50
CA ARG A 179 15.33 6.40 -12.88
C ARG A 179 14.30 7.04 -11.96
N TYR A 180 13.22 6.31 -11.65
CA TYR A 180 12.20 6.79 -10.72
C TYR A 180 12.81 7.09 -9.34
N LEU A 181 13.54 6.15 -8.75
CA LEU A 181 14.18 6.33 -7.45
C LEU A 181 15.18 7.50 -7.46
N LYS A 182 15.98 7.62 -8.51
CA LYS A 182 16.98 8.68 -8.63
C LYS A 182 16.34 10.07 -8.78
N SER A 183 15.27 10.20 -9.57
CA SER A 183 14.59 11.49 -9.80
C SER A 183 13.82 11.97 -8.57
N ASN A 184 13.38 11.06 -7.69
CA ASN A 184 12.65 11.39 -6.47
C ASN A 184 13.54 11.43 -5.20
N GLY A 185 14.87 11.27 -5.35
CA GLY A 185 15.79 11.27 -4.21
C GLY A 185 15.66 10.06 -3.29
N GLY A 186 15.02 8.99 -3.76
CA GLY A 186 14.71 7.79 -3.00
C GLY A 186 13.22 7.47 -2.98
N TYR A 187 12.80 6.66 -1.99
CA TYR A 187 11.42 6.23 -1.82
C TYR A 187 11.15 5.84 -0.37
N ALA A 188 9.99 6.20 0.17
CA ALA A 188 9.65 5.99 1.58
C ALA A 188 8.26 5.38 1.82
N PHE A 189 7.74 4.59 0.89
CA PHE A 189 6.40 3.99 0.96
C PHE A 189 6.44 2.47 0.85
N GLU A 190 5.26 1.85 0.86
CA GLU A 190 5.13 0.42 0.61
C GLU A 190 5.39 0.07 -0.87
N THR A 191 5.91 -1.14 -1.13
CA THR A 191 6.19 -1.61 -2.49
C THR A 191 4.94 -1.64 -3.39
N ALA A 192 3.76 -1.94 -2.84
CA ALA A 192 2.50 -1.91 -3.58
C ALA A 192 2.19 -0.50 -4.12
N THR A 193 2.47 0.52 -3.31
CA THR A 193 2.33 1.93 -3.72
C THR A 193 3.33 2.30 -4.82
N LEU A 194 4.54 1.74 -4.79
CA LEU A 194 5.55 1.97 -5.82
C LEU A 194 5.11 1.42 -7.19
N ALA A 195 4.41 0.28 -7.22
CA ALA A 195 3.81 -0.24 -8.44
C ALA A 195 2.80 0.74 -9.04
N HIS A 196 1.92 1.31 -8.21
CA HIS A 196 0.97 2.34 -8.63
C HIS A 196 1.67 3.59 -9.18
N MET A 197 2.71 4.09 -8.49
CA MET A 197 3.47 5.26 -8.92
C MET A 197 4.25 5.06 -10.23
N LEU A 198 4.47 3.82 -10.63
CA LEU A 198 5.04 3.41 -11.93
C LEU A 198 3.95 3.07 -12.96
N ASP A 199 2.73 3.60 -12.78
CA ASP A 199 1.57 3.35 -13.65
C ASP A 199 1.29 1.85 -13.85
N ASN A 200 1.53 1.03 -12.83
CA ASN A 200 1.43 -0.43 -12.85
C ASN A 200 2.21 -1.11 -13.99
N SER A 201 3.28 -0.45 -14.48
CA SER A 201 4.15 -0.99 -15.53
C SER A 201 4.96 -2.20 -15.07
N LEU A 202 5.17 -2.34 -13.76
CA LEU A 202 5.89 -3.43 -13.13
C LEU A 202 4.98 -4.17 -12.14
N SER A 203 5.05 -5.49 -12.13
CA SER A 203 4.39 -6.29 -11.10
C SER A 203 5.08 -6.10 -9.74
N PHE A 204 4.35 -6.41 -8.66
CA PHE A 204 4.90 -6.37 -7.31
C PHE A 204 6.16 -7.25 -7.18
N GLY A 205 6.12 -8.46 -7.74
CA GLY A 205 7.22 -9.40 -7.69
C GLY A 205 8.46 -8.89 -8.43
N LYS A 206 8.30 -8.35 -9.64
CA LYS A 206 9.40 -7.71 -10.38
C LYS A 206 10.03 -6.58 -9.59
N ILE A 207 9.23 -5.70 -9.00
CA ILE A 207 9.74 -4.59 -8.18
C ILE A 207 10.58 -5.13 -7.03
N LYS A 208 10.10 -6.16 -6.32
CA LYS A 208 10.85 -6.78 -5.21
C LYS A 208 12.17 -7.39 -5.67
N VAL A 209 12.16 -8.12 -6.80
CA VAL A 209 13.37 -8.70 -7.38
C VAL A 209 14.38 -7.61 -7.78
N ILE A 210 13.91 -6.54 -8.43
CA ILE A 210 14.77 -5.42 -8.84
C ILE A 210 15.36 -4.71 -7.62
N LEU A 211 14.56 -4.41 -6.60
CA LEU A 211 15.04 -3.77 -5.37
C LEU A 211 16.08 -4.63 -4.66
N GLU A 212 15.85 -5.93 -4.57
CA GLU A 212 16.80 -6.86 -3.97
C GLU A 212 18.11 -6.92 -4.78
N ALA A 213 18.02 -7.07 -6.10
CA ALA A 213 19.19 -7.05 -6.98
C ALA A 213 19.97 -5.73 -6.88
N MET A 214 19.29 -4.59 -6.85
CA MET A 214 19.94 -3.28 -6.65
C MET A 214 20.60 -3.17 -5.28
N ARG A 215 20.02 -3.73 -4.23
CA ARG A 215 20.61 -3.78 -2.89
C ARG A 215 21.85 -4.64 -2.86
N GLU A 216 21.81 -5.85 -3.44
CA GLU A 216 22.94 -6.77 -3.56
C GLU A 216 24.11 -6.14 -4.34
N LEU A 217 23.81 -5.36 -5.37
CA LEU A 217 24.80 -4.64 -6.19
C LEU A 217 25.21 -3.28 -5.60
N ARG A 218 24.74 -2.93 -4.41
CA ARG A 218 25.01 -1.65 -3.72
C ARG A 218 24.65 -0.41 -4.54
N LEU A 219 23.56 -0.50 -5.31
CA LEU A 219 22.98 0.63 -6.04
C LEU A 219 22.02 1.44 -5.17
N ILE A 220 21.42 0.76 -4.20
CA ILE A 220 20.50 1.34 -3.21
C ILE A 220 20.80 0.79 -1.83
N GLU A 221 20.37 1.55 -0.83
CA GLU A 221 20.27 1.10 0.56
C GLU A 221 18.80 1.08 0.97
N ILE A 222 18.39 0.03 1.67
CA ILE A 222 17.03 -0.14 2.18
C ILE A 222 17.09 -0.17 3.70
N SER A 223 16.46 0.84 4.32
CA SER A 223 16.29 0.90 5.78
C SER A 223 14.84 0.58 6.12
N GLU A 224 14.61 -0.43 6.94
CA GLU A 224 13.28 -0.78 7.40
C GLU A 224 12.80 0.17 8.50
N GLY A 225 11.75 0.94 8.23
CA GLY A 225 11.00 1.73 9.21
C GLY A 225 9.95 0.89 9.93
N MET A 226 9.17 1.53 10.83
CA MET A 226 8.09 0.82 11.55
C MET A 226 6.94 0.38 10.62
N LYS A 227 6.65 1.11 9.56
CA LYS A 227 5.54 0.85 8.61
C LYS A 227 5.98 0.90 7.16
N THR A 228 7.11 1.54 6.86
CA THR A 228 7.56 1.81 5.49
C THR A 228 9.04 1.48 5.35
N SER A 229 9.46 1.04 4.16
CA SER A 229 10.86 0.88 3.83
C SER A 229 11.36 2.18 3.21
N ILE A 230 12.45 2.73 3.73
CA ILE A 230 13.11 3.90 3.14
C ILE A 230 14.20 3.38 2.19
N ILE A 231 14.10 3.77 0.93
CA ILE A 231 15.03 3.39 -0.12
C ILE A 231 15.85 4.63 -0.50
N SER A 232 17.16 4.56 -0.34
CA SER A 232 18.10 5.61 -0.71
C SER A 232 18.97 5.16 -1.88
N VAL A 233 19.16 6.02 -2.88
CA VAL A 233 20.02 5.72 -4.03
C VAL A 233 21.45 6.03 -3.68
N LEU A 234 22.33 5.07 -3.90
CA LEU A 234 23.77 5.23 -3.65
C LEU A 234 24.49 5.77 -4.89
N PRO A 235 25.58 6.56 -4.71
CA PRO A 235 26.39 6.99 -5.82
C PRO A 235 27.10 5.81 -6.48
N VAL A 236 26.99 5.71 -7.80
CA VAL A 236 27.57 4.61 -8.58
C VAL A 236 28.60 5.17 -9.57
N ASN A 237 29.79 4.61 -9.55
CA ASN A 237 30.85 4.93 -10.51
C ASN A 237 30.98 3.79 -11.52
N GLY A 238 30.55 4.03 -12.78
CA GLY A 238 30.73 3.10 -13.87
C GLY A 238 29.47 2.28 -14.24
N ARG A 239 29.68 1.26 -15.08
CA ARG A 239 28.63 0.34 -15.50
C ARG A 239 28.53 -0.81 -14.51
N VAL A 240 27.31 -1.16 -14.14
CA VAL A 240 27.01 -2.29 -13.25
C VAL A 240 26.42 -3.41 -14.08
N ASP A 241 26.91 -4.61 -13.88
CA ASP A 241 26.35 -5.82 -14.46
C ASP A 241 25.19 -6.32 -13.59
N LEU A 242 23.97 -6.08 -14.05
CA LEU A 242 22.75 -6.47 -13.35
C LEU A 242 22.57 -7.98 -13.23
N GLU A 243 23.14 -8.74 -14.19
CA GLU A 243 23.07 -10.19 -14.20
C GLU A 243 23.96 -10.84 -13.13
N SER A 244 24.90 -10.09 -12.57
CA SER A 244 25.76 -10.57 -11.50
C SER A 244 25.05 -10.67 -10.14
N ALA A 245 23.87 -10.06 -10.00
CA ALA A 245 23.11 -10.08 -8.75
C ALA A 245 22.70 -11.52 -8.36
N PRO A 246 22.94 -11.96 -7.12
CA PRO A 246 22.60 -13.30 -6.66
C PRO A 246 21.14 -13.68 -6.88
N ILE A 247 20.20 -12.77 -6.60
CA ILE A 247 18.77 -13.04 -6.81
C ILE A 247 18.43 -13.28 -8.29
N ILE A 248 19.06 -12.56 -9.22
CA ILE A 248 18.86 -12.75 -10.67
C ILE A 248 19.42 -14.10 -11.11
N LYS A 249 20.62 -14.49 -10.65
CA LYS A 249 21.18 -15.80 -10.93
C LYS A 249 20.27 -16.92 -10.42
N LYS A 250 19.83 -16.84 -9.16
CA LYS A 250 18.89 -17.80 -8.57
C LYS A 250 17.59 -17.90 -9.38
N LEU A 251 17.05 -16.77 -9.85
CA LEU A 251 15.82 -16.76 -10.61
C LEU A 251 16.00 -17.42 -12.00
N ARG A 252 17.17 -17.23 -12.64
CA ARG A 252 17.51 -17.87 -13.92
C ARG A 252 17.78 -19.37 -13.81
N GLU A 253 18.27 -19.85 -12.69
CA GLU A 253 18.50 -21.28 -12.47
C GLU A 253 17.20 -22.08 -12.39
N VAL A 254 16.09 -21.44 -12.01
CA VAL A 254 14.77 -22.07 -11.85
C VAL A 254 13.80 -21.74 -12.98
N PHE A 255 14.14 -20.80 -13.90
CA PHE A 255 13.33 -20.40 -15.04
C PHE A 255 13.50 -21.38 -16.23
#